data_209c188cdb5ab0ba7d741fd6b2462284
#
_entry.id   209c188cdb5ab0ba7d741fd6b2462284
#
_cell.length_a   1.000
_cell.length_b   1.000
_cell.length_c   1.000
_cell.angle_alpha   90.00
_cell.angle_beta   90.00
_cell.angle_gamma   90.00
#
_symmetry.space_group_name_H-M   'P 1'
#
loop_
_entity.id
_entity.type
_entity.pdbx_description
1 polymer ?
#
loop_
_entity_poly.entity_id
_entity_poly.type
_entity_poly.pdbx_seq_one_letter_code
_entity_poly.pdbx_strand_id
1 'polypeptide(L)'
;MLIYHPALDAYHCVFRVLALLSECDAMEKDRLQILDFVLCFPSVATAFRLPPGSAGAKKAMASSGSPYRAPINPKGMFTSLSKTQDAAIACLEAAALLRRDQADDVDVKRADAHLPSELKERVDALKVLEAPFFKDMLPLLMSLPLRGPDGLKARSGLAEYRYDAL
;
A
#
# COMPACT_ATOMS: atom_id res chain seq x y z
N MET A 1 5.26 -9.50 26.77
CA MET A 1 6.18 -9.87 25.70
C MET A 1 5.74 -9.12 24.44
N LEU A 2 6.52 -8.14 23.98
CA LEU A 2 6.25 -7.44 22.73
C LEU A 2 6.52 -8.43 21.60
N ILE A 3 5.46 -8.86 20.91
CA ILE A 3 5.62 -9.68 19.71
C ILE A 3 6.00 -8.70 18.58
N TYR A 4 7.28 -8.68 18.24
CA TYR A 4 7.77 -7.94 17.10
C TYR A 4 7.13 -8.51 15.83
N HIS A 5 6.39 -7.67 15.10
CA HIS A 5 5.82 -8.02 13.81
C HIS A 5 6.49 -7.16 12.73
N PRO A 6 7.33 -7.74 11.87
CA PRO A 6 8.13 -6.96 10.92
C PRO A 6 7.32 -6.09 9.95
N ALA A 7 6.07 -6.46 9.65
CA ALA A 7 5.19 -5.62 8.84
C ALA A 7 4.88 -4.27 9.52
N LEU A 8 4.91 -4.22 10.87
CA LEU A 8 4.68 -3.02 11.67
C LEU A 8 5.96 -2.22 11.92
N ASP A 9 7.07 -2.58 11.28
CA ASP A 9 8.32 -1.83 11.39
C ASP A 9 8.30 -0.63 10.44
N ALA A 10 8.43 0.57 11.02
CA ALA A 10 8.41 1.83 10.27
C ALA A 10 9.56 1.91 9.24
N TYR A 11 10.73 1.36 9.55
CA TYR A 11 11.86 1.33 8.63
C TYR A 11 11.53 0.54 7.35
N HIS A 12 11.00 -0.67 7.48
CA HIS A 12 10.56 -1.45 6.33
C HIS A 12 9.38 -0.79 5.60
N CYS A 13 8.50 -0.12 6.33
CA CYS A 13 7.37 0.60 5.74
C CYS A 13 7.84 1.76 4.83
N VAL A 14 8.85 2.53 5.24
CA VAL A 14 9.45 3.59 4.41
C VAL A 14 9.84 3.06 3.03
N PHE A 15 10.54 1.93 2.97
CA PHE A 15 10.96 1.35 1.68
C PHE A 15 9.79 0.87 0.84
N ARG A 16 8.76 0.27 1.45
CA ARG A 16 7.57 -0.17 0.72
C ARG A 16 6.80 1.01 0.14
N VAL A 17 6.66 2.10 0.89
CA VAL A 17 6.05 3.35 0.43
C VAL A 17 6.82 3.92 -0.77
N LEU A 18 8.14 3.98 -0.67
CA LEU A 18 8.98 4.46 -1.78
C LEU A 18 8.87 3.55 -3.01
N ALA A 19 8.80 2.23 -2.81
CA ALA A 19 8.62 1.27 -3.90
C ALA A 19 7.28 1.45 -4.62
N LEU A 20 6.19 1.64 -3.87
CA LEU A 20 4.87 1.93 -4.45
C LEU A 20 4.87 3.24 -5.23
N LEU A 21 5.50 4.28 -4.70
CA LEU A 21 5.59 5.58 -5.36
C LEU A 21 6.65 5.64 -6.47
N SER A 22 7.46 4.61 -6.67
CA SER A 22 8.30 4.49 -7.87
C SER A 22 7.51 4.02 -9.08
N GLU A 23 6.43 3.26 -8.84
CA GLU A 23 5.53 2.79 -9.91
C GLU A 23 4.43 3.83 -10.23
N CYS A 24 4.06 4.66 -9.25
CA CYS A 24 3.02 5.68 -9.40
C CYS A 24 3.47 6.93 -8.65
N ASP A 25 3.79 8.00 -9.37
CA ASP A 25 4.37 9.24 -8.80
C ASP A 25 3.50 9.90 -7.73
N ALA A 26 2.20 9.69 -7.77
CA ALA A 26 1.23 10.22 -6.82
C ALA A 26 0.05 9.28 -6.63
N MET A 27 -0.49 9.24 -5.43
CA MET A 27 -1.74 8.54 -5.13
C MET A 27 -2.38 9.07 -3.84
N GLU A 28 -3.66 8.78 -3.67
CA GLU A 28 -4.36 9.10 -2.44
C GLU A 28 -3.75 8.29 -1.26
N LYS A 29 -3.62 8.92 -0.11
CA LYS A 29 -3.05 8.30 1.09
C LYS A 29 -3.74 6.98 1.45
N ASP A 30 -5.09 6.97 1.45
CA ASP A 30 -5.84 5.76 1.78
C ASP A 30 -5.60 4.63 0.79
N ARG A 31 -5.41 4.97 -0.50
CA ARG A 31 -5.02 4.01 -1.53
C ARG A 31 -3.64 3.42 -1.22
N LEU A 32 -2.66 4.29 -0.94
CA LEU A 32 -1.30 3.86 -0.58
C LEU A 32 -1.32 2.89 0.60
N GLN A 33 -2.12 3.18 1.63
CA GLN A 33 -2.24 2.33 2.80
C GLN A 33 -2.83 0.96 2.47
N ILE A 34 -3.86 0.90 1.62
CA ILE A 34 -4.46 -0.38 1.19
C ILE A 34 -3.46 -1.17 0.32
N LEU A 35 -2.76 -0.51 -0.59
CA LEU A 35 -1.77 -1.15 -1.46
C LEU A 35 -0.60 -1.73 -0.66
N ASP A 36 -0.05 -0.97 0.29
CA ASP A 36 1.02 -1.46 1.18
C ASP A 36 0.56 -2.64 2.04
N PHE A 37 -0.69 -2.60 2.51
CA PHE A 37 -1.26 -3.72 3.24
C PHE A 37 -1.34 -5.00 2.39
N VAL A 38 -1.81 -4.89 1.15
CA VAL A 38 -1.85 -6.03 0.21
C VAL A 38 -0.44 -6.51 -0.13
N LEU A 39 0.51 -5.60 -0.26
CA LEU A 39 1.92 -5.96 -0.48
C LEU A 39 2.49 -6.78 0.68
N CYS A 40 2.15 -6.43 1.92
CA CYS A 40 2.52 -7.21 3.10
C CYS A 40 1.77 -8.56 3.19
N PHE A 41 0.49 -8.56 2.82
CA PHE A 41 -0.41 -9.70 2.99
C PHE A 41 -1.18 -10.03 1.70
N PRO A 42 -0.49 -10.52 0.66
CA PRO A 42 -1.10 -10.71 -0.66
C PRO A 42 -2.37 -11.56 -0.65
N SER A 43 -2.41 -12.61 0.18
CA SER A 43 -3.56 -13.51 0.29
C SER A 43 -4.85 -12.81 0.71
N VAL A 44 -4.77 -11.66 1.40
CA VAL A 44 -5.97 -10.90 1.81
C VAL A 44 -6.73 -10.36 0.59
N ALA A 45 -6.03 -10.02 -0.49
CA ALA A 45 -6.67 -9.53 -1.71
C ALA A 45 -7.58 -10.55 -2.38
N THR A 46 -7.45 -11.84 -2.07
CA THR A 46 -8.35 -12.87 -2.59
C THR A 46 -9.80 -12.69 -2.13
N ALA A 47 -9.99 -12.09 -0.95
CA ALA A 47 -11.30 -11.78 -0.39
C ALA A 47 -11.91 -10.46 -0.91
N PHE A 48 -11.15 -9.65 -1.66
CA PHE A 48 -11.66 -8.40 -2.21
C PHE A 48 -12.74 -8.64 -3.25
N ARG A 49 -13.75 -7.79 -3.30
CA ARG A 49 -14.80 -7.79 -4.32
C ARG A 49 -14.29 -7.12 -5.59
N LEU A 50 -13.43 -7.79 -6.34
CA LEU A 50 -12.82 -7.26 -7.55
C LEU A 50 -13.75 -7.41 -8.76
N PRO A 51 -13.56 -6.59 -9.81
CA PRO A 51 -14.34 -6.67 -11.05
C PRO A 51 -14.21 -8.03 -11.75
N PRO A 52 -15.15 -8.37 -12.65
CA PRO A 52 -14.99 -9.52 -13.53
C PRO A 52 -13.66 -9.50 -14.29
N GLY A 53 -13.05 -10.67 -14.50
CA GLY A 53 -11.74 -10.79 -15.16
C GLY A 53 -10.53 -10.74 -14.22
N SER A 54 -10.72 -10.46 -12.92
CA SER A 54 -9.63 -10.39 -11.94
C SER A 54 -9.20 -11.76 -11.35
N ALA A 55 -9.73 -12.87 -11.86
CA ALA A 55 -9.43 -14.21 -11.34
C ALA A 55 -7.92 -14.55 -11.39
N GLY A 56 -7.24 -14.15 -12.46
CA GLY A 56 -5.79 -14.34 -12.61
C GLY A 56 -4.99 -13.60 -11.53
N ALA A 57 -5.31 -12.33 -11.29
CA ALA A 57 -4.66 -11.54 -10.24
C ALA A 57 -4.92 -12.14 -8.85
N LYS A 58 -6.15 -12.57 -8.55
CA LYS A 58 -6.47 -13.24 -7.28
C LYS A 58 -5.68 -14.53 -7.10
N LYS A 59 -5.57 -15.34 -8.16
CA LYS A 59 -4.78 -16.59 -8.14
C LYS A 59 -3.30 -16.29 -7.88
N ALA A 60 -2.76 -15.27 -8.53
CA ALA A 60 -1.39 -14.83 -8.30
C ALA A 60 -1.17 -14.42 -6.85
N MET A 61 -2.11 -13.68 -6.24
CA MET A 61 -2.03 -13.29 -4.83
C MET A 61 -2.16 -14.48 -3.88
N ALA A 62 -3.02 -15.44 -4.18
CA ALA A 62 -3.15 -16.66 -3.38
C ALA A 62 -1.85 -17.50 -3.38
N SER A 63 -1.12 -17.48 -4.50
CA SER A 63 0.14 -18.22 -4.68
C SER A 63 1.36 -17.43 -4.22
N SER A 64 1.21 -16.13 -3.98
CA SER A 64 2.33 -15.26 -3.58
C SER A 64 2.79 -15.61 -2.18
N GLY A 65 4.08 -15.90 -2.06
CA GLY A 65 4.73 -15.98 -0.76
C GLY A 65 4.71 -14.63 -0.07
N SER A 66 4.50 -14.64 1.23
CA SER A 66 4.68 -13.46 2.07
C SER A 66 5.64 -13.84 3.20
N PRO A 67 6.58 -12.95 3.57
CA PRO A 67 7.38 -13.16 4.77
C PRO A 67 6.54 -13.05 6.05
N TYR A 68 5.31 -12.57 5.92
CA TYR A 68 4.41 -12.34 7.04
C TYR A 68 3.24 -13.31 7.02
N ARG A 69 2.91 -13.83 8.18
CA ARG A 69 1.72 -14.68 8.34
C ARG A 69 0.46 -13.86 8.05
N ALA A 70 -0.45 -14.41 7.26
CA ALA A 70 -1.75 -13.79 6.97
C ALA A 70 -2.50 -13.47 8.28
N PRO A 71 -3.04 -12.26 8.42
CA PRO A 71 -3.73 -11.84 9.64
C PRO A 71 -5.07 -12.57 9.79
N ILE A 72 -5.38 -13.03 11.00
CA ILE A 72 -6.69 -13.61 11.34
C ILE A 72 -7.79 -12.56 11.25
N ASN A 73 -7.48 -11.32 11.66
CA ASN A 73 -8.36 -10.17 11.54
C ASN A 73 -7.71 -9.11 10.64
N PRO A 74 -7.96 -9.15 9.31
CA PRO A 74 -7.36 -8.20 8.37
C PRO A 74 -7.67 -6.74 8.67
N LYS A 75 -8.92 -6.43 9.06
CA LYS A 75 -9.32 -5.04 9.39
C LYS A 75 -8.60 -4.51 10.62
N GLY A 76 -8.48 -5.30 11.68
CA GLY A 76 -7.72 -4.92 12.88
C GLY A 76 -6.22 -4.75 12.60
N MET A 77 -5.64 -5.63 11.79
CA MET A 77 -4.25 -5.52 11.36
C MET A 77 -4.03 -4.29 10.48
N PHE A 78 -4.96 -4.00 9.55
CA PHE A 78 -4.91 -2.79 8.73
C PHE A 78 -4.92 -1.52 9.60
N THR A 79 -5.81 -1.44 10.59
CA THR A 79 -5.85 -0.31 11.53
C THR A 79 -4.53 -0.15 12.32
N SER A 80 -3.90 -1.25 12.69
CA SER A 80 -2.59 -1.20 13.37
C SER A 80 -1.48 -0.77 12.43
N LEU A 81 -1.46 -1.30 11.19
CA LEU A 81 -0.47 -0.95 10.18
C LEU A 81 -0.59 0.50 9.73
N SER A 82 -1.81 1.04 9.63
CA SER A 82 -2.04 2.44 9.23
C SER A 82 -1.29 3.44 10.10
N LYS A 83 -1.13 3.17 11.38
CA LYS A 83 -0.34 4.02 12.29
C LYS A 83 1.15 4.03 11.92
N THR A 84 1.69 2.87 11.56
CA THR A 84 3.08 2.74 11.09
C THR A 84 3.27 3.41 9.75
N GLN A 85 2.30 3.26 8.85
CA GLN A 85 2.30 3.92 7.55
C GLN A 85 2.24 5.45 7.69
N ASP A 86 1.41 5.98 8.59
CA ASP A 86 1.36 7.41 8.89
C ASP A 86 2.71 7.93 9.40
N ALA A 87 3.37 7.19 10.28
CA ALA A 87 4.70 7.54 10.77
C ALA A 87 5.75 7.49 9.64
N ALA A 88 5.72 6.49 8.77
CA ALA A 88 6.63 6.36 7.64
C ALA A 88 6.44 7.51 6.64
N ILE A 89 5.20 7.87 6.31
CA ILE A 89 4.87 9.02 5.44
C ILE A 89 5.40 10.32 6.06
N ALA A 90 5.14 10.55 7.35
CA ALA A 90 5.63 11.74 8.05
C ALA A 90 7.16 11.84 8.06
N CYS A 91 7.87 10.72 8.23
CA CYS A 91 9.33 10.68 8.13
C CYS A 91 9.82 11.04 6.73
N LEU A 92 9.17 10.54 5.68
CA LEU A 92 9.52 10.85 4.30
C LEU A 92 9.21 12.31 3.93
N GLU A 93 8.13 12.87 4.45
CA GLU A 93 7.80 14.30 4.33
C GLU A 93 8.85 15.17 5.02
N ALA A 94 9.24 14.83 6.26
CA ALA A 94 10.28 15.52 7.01
C ALA A 94 11.66 15.49 6.30
N ALA A 95 11.93 14.40 5.58
CA ALA A 95 13.14 14.25 4.76
C ALA A 95 13.02 14.93 3.37
N ALA A 96 11.92 15.61 3.07
CA ALA A 96 11.60 16.22 1.77
C ALA A 96 11.60 15.21 0.60
N LEU A 97 11.35 13.94 0.86
CA LEU A 97 11.23 12.88 -0.14
C LEU A 97 9.79 12.67 -0.61
N LEU A 98 8.82 13.11 0.18
CA LEU A 98 7.41 13.18 -0.16
C LEU A 98 6.88 14.59 0.13
N ARG A 99 5.78 14.91 -0.54
CA ARG A 99 4.96 16.08 -0.24
C ARG A 99 3.49 15.75 -0.36
N ARG A 100 2.66 16.44 0.39
CA ARG A 100 1.21 16.43 0.20
C ARG A 100 0.81 17.54 -0.75
N ASP A 101 -0.22 17.31 -1.54
CA ASP A 101 -0.81 18.40 -2.30
C ASP A 101 -1.50 19.37 -1.33
N GLN A 102 -1.14 20.65 -1.39
CA GLN A 102 -1.74 21.68 -0.52
C GLN A 102 -3.20 21.98 -0.86
N ALA A 103 -3.64 21.63 -2.06
CA ALA A 103 -5.01 21.81 -2.51
C ALA A 103 -5.93 20.66 -2.09
N ASP A 104 -5.37 19.47 -1.89
CA ASP A 104 -6.10 18.28 -1.48
C ASP A 104 -5.18 17.48 -0.52
N ASP A 105 -5.46 17.56 0.78
CA ASP A 105 -4.66 16.94 1.87
C ASP A 105 -4.60 15.40 1.77
N VAL A 106 -5.20 14.86 0.73
CA VAL A 106 -5.40 13.43 0.52
C VAL A 106 -4.28 12.78 -0.28
N ASP A 107 -3.63 13.54 -1.16
CA ASP A 107 -2.65 12.99 -2.09
C ASP A 107 -1.23 13.02 -1.54
N VAL A 108 -0.59 11.87 -1.59
CA VAL A 108 0.84 11.71 -1.34
C VAL A 108 1.56 11.71 -2.68
N LYS A 109 2.49 12.62 -2.87
CA LYS A 109 3.30 12.75 -4.08
C LYS A 109 4.77 12.56 -3.76
N ARG A 110 5.49 11.95 -4.69
CA ARG A 110 6.94 11.93 -4.63
C ARG A 110 7.46 13.36 -4.80
N ALA A 111 8.40 13.78 -3.96
CA ALA A 111 9.07 15.05 -4.15
C ALA A 111 10.00 14.98 -5.37
N ASP A 112 10.14 16.10 -6.10
CA ASP A 112 11.01 16.19 -7.28
C ASP A 112 12.50 16.09 -6.92
N ALA A 113 12.84 16.05 -5.63
CA ALA A 113 14.18 15.80 -5.16
C ALA A 113 14.62 14.38 -5.54
N HIS A 114 15.79 14.25 -6.16
CA HIS A 114 16.37 12.93 -6.40
C HIS A 114 16.53 12.18 -5.09
N LEU A 115 16.02 10.95 -5.05
CA LEU A 115 16.34 10.04 -3.96
C LEU A 115 17.87 9.92 -3.85
N PRO A 116 18.46 10.03 -2.64
CA PRO A 116 19.86 9.72 -2.43
C PRO A 116 20.19 8.36 -3.06
N SER A 117 21.35 8.26 -3.71
CA SER A 117 21.75 7.04 -4.46
C SER A 117 21.66 5.77 -3.62
N GLU A 118 22.12 5.82 -2.37
CA GLU A 118 22.04 4.68 -1.45
C GLU A 118 20.60 4.26 -1.16
N LEU A 119 19.68 5.21 -1.04
CA LEU A 119 18.28 4.93 -0.79
C LEU A 119 17.63 4.33 -2.03
N LYS A 120 17.96 4.87 -3.20
CA LYS A 120 17.50 4.34 -4.49
C LYS A 120 17.97 2.91 -4.69
N GLU A 121 19.26 2.63 -4.48
CA GLU A 121 19.81 1.28 -4.59
C GLU A 121 19.11 0.29 -3.67
N ARG A 122 18.77 0.72 -2.44
CA ARG A 122 18.01 -0.12 -1.50
C ARG A 122 16.58 -0.36 -1.95
N VAL A 123 15.90 0.64 -2.51
CA VAL A 123 14.55 0.49 -3.06
C VAL A 123 14.58 -0.44 -4.26
N ASP A 124 15.51 -0.23 -5.19
CA ASP A 124 15.66 -1.04 -6.40
C ASP A 124 16.06 -2.49 -6.09
N ALA A 125 16.80 -2.71 -5.00
CA ALA A 125 17.18 -4.05 -4.53
C ALA A 125 16.06 -4.78 -3.76
N LEU A 126 14.92 -4.15 -3.51
CA LEU A 126 13.79 -4.81 -2.87
C LEU A 126 13.23 -5.90 -3.79
N LYS A 127 13.42 -7.15 -3.42
CA LYS A 127 12.81 -8.30 -4.12
C LYS A 127 11.28 -8.19 -4.24
N VAL A 128 10.68 -7.31 -3.45
CA VAL A 128 9.25 -7.04 -3.49
C VAL A 128 8.79 -6.47 -4.83
N LEU A 129 9.66 -5.74 -5.55
CA LEU A 129 9.36 -5.22 -6.90
C LEU A 129 9.17 -6.32 -7.94
N GLU A 130 9.73 -7.50 -7.71
CA GLU A 130 9.53 -8.69 -8.55
C GLU A 130 8.27 -9.48 -8.18
N ALA A 131 7.59 -9.10 -7.09
CA ALA A 131 6.42 -9.80 -6.61
C ALA A 131 5.26 -9.72 -7.63
N PRO A 132 4.44 -10.78 -7.77
CA PRO A 132 3.25 -10.78 -8.61
C PRO A 132 2.29 -9.62 -8.30
N PHE A 133 2.35 -9.06 -7.10
CA PHE A 133 1.60 -7.88 -6.71
C PHE A 133 1.79 -6.71 -7.69
N PHE A 134 3.03 -6.34 -8.01
CA PHE A 134 3.31 -5.21 -8.88
C PHE A 134 2.84 -5.44 -10.31
N LYS A 135 2.97 -6.66 -10.80
CA LYS A 135 2.61 -7.02 -12.18
C LYS A 135 1.10 -7.23 -12.36
N ASP A 136 0.47 -7.95 -11.43
CA ASP A 136 -0.87 -8.48 -11.64
C ASP A 136 -1.94 -7.73 -10.84
N MET A 137 -1.63 -7.30 -9.61
CA MET A 137 -2.62 -6.73 -8.68
C MET A 137 -2.58 -5.19 -8.65
N LEU A 138 -1.40 -4.58 -8.62
CA LEU A 138 -1.26 -3.12 -8.52
C LEU A 138 -2.00 -2.39 -9.65
N PRO A 139 -1.83 -2.73 -10.95
CA PRO A 139 -2.55 -2.05 -12.03
C PRO A 139 -4.07 -2.16 -11.88
N LEU A 140 -4.56 -3.32 -11.42
CA LEU A 140 -5.98 -3.55 -11.19
C LEU A 140 -6.50 -2.65 -10.05
N LEU A 141 -5.82 -2.61 -8.91
CA LEU A 141 -6.24 -1.79 -7.76
C LEU A 141 -6.11 -0.29 -8.04
N MET A 142 -5.15 0.11 -8.87
CA MET A 142 -5.00 1.50 -9.33
C MET A 142 -6.12 1.94 -10.26
N SER A 143 -6.67 1.05 -11.06
CA SER A 143 -7.77 1.35 -11.99
C SER A 143 -9.13 1.57 -11.29
N LEU A 144 -9.27 1.14 -10.04
CA LEU A 144 -10.51 1.29 -9.29
C LEU A 144 -10.62 2.72 -8.71
N PRO A 145 -11.84 3.32 -8.68
CA PRO A 145 -12.05 4.53 -7.88
C PRO A 145 -11.71 4.23 -6.41
N LEU A 146 -11.23 5.22 -5.66
CA LEU A 146 -10.95 5.02 -4.24
C LEU A 146 -12.22 4.94 -3.41
N ARG A 147 -13.17 5.84 -3.69
CA ARG A 147 -14.39 6.09 -2.89
C ARG A 147 -15.63 5.49 -3.53
N GLY A 148 -16.73 5.55 -2.80
CA GLY A 148 -18.02 5.06 -3.25
C GLY A 148 -18.22 3.55 -3.06
N PRO A 149 -19.44 3.04 -3.36
CA PRO A 149 -19.82 1.64 -3.11
C PRO A 149 -19.01 0.63 -3.93
N ASP A 150 -18.52 1.06 -5.09
CA ASP A 150 -17.67 0.27 -5.99
C ASP A 150 -16.19 0.64 -5.89
N GLY A 151 -15.83 1.52 -4.98
CA GLY A 151 -14.46 1.97 -4.75
C GLY A 151 -13.60 0.95 -4.03
N LEU A 152 -12.29 1.16 -4.07
CA LEU A 152 -11.29 0.29 -3.46
C LEU A 152 -11.53 0.12 -1.95
N LYS A 153 -11.90 1.19 -1.22
CA LYS A 153 -12.22 1.11 0.21
C LYS A 153 -13.36 0.12 0.47
N ALA A 154 -14.47 0.26 -0.25
CA ALA A 154 -15.63 -0.62 -0.12
C ALA A 154 -15.33 -2.05 -0.56
N ARG A 155 -14.60 -2.22 -1.66
CA ARG A 155 -14.25 -3.52 -2.24
C ARG A 155 -13.26 -4.31 -1.38
N SER A 156 -12.32 -3.63 -0.74
CA SER A 156 -11.36 -4.25 0.16
C SER A 156 -11.96 -4.61 1.53
N GLY A 157 -12.95 -3.82 2.00
CA GLY A 157 -13.51 -3.95 3.34
C GLY A 157 -12.53 -3.58 4.46
N LEU A 158 -11.37 -2.99 4.14
CA LEU A 158 -10.32 -2.65 5.11
C LEU A 158 -10.56 -1.28 5.72
N ALA A 159 -10.91 -0.28 4.90
CA ALA A 159 -11.12 1.10 5.30
C ALA A 159 -12.61 1.47 5.30
N GLU A 160 -12.99 2.43 6.14
CA GLU A 160 -14.35 2.97 6.14
C GLU A 160 -14.58 3.81 4.88
N TYR A 161 -15.73 3.65 4.25
CA TYR A 161 -16.10 4.35 3.01
C TYR A 161 -17.44 5.07 3.06
N ARG A 162 -18.26 4.79 4.09
CA ARG A 162 -19.65 5.26 4.16
C ARG A 162 -19.75 6.76 4.37
N TYR A 163 -18.74 7.38 4.95
CA TYR A 163 -18.68 8.80 5.27
C TYR A 163 -17.75 9.59 4.34
N ASP A 164 -17.23 8.93 3.28
CA ASP A 164 -16.45 9.63 2.27
C ASP A 164 -17.37 10.60 1.52
N ALA A 165 -16.98 11.86 1.39
CA ALA A 165 -17.66 12.80 0.51
C ALA A 165 -17.57 12.29 -0.94
N LEU A 166 -18.69 12.34 -1.65
CA LEU A 166 -18.79 11.96 -3.05
C LEU A 166 -18.11 13.01 -3.93
#